data_f6339ab697693fc5a8cf835611009341
#
_entry.id   f6339ab697693fc5a8cf835611009341
#
_cell.length_a   1.000
_cell.length_b   1.000
_cell.length_c   1.000
_cell.angle_alpha   90.00
_cell.angle_beta   90.00
_cell.angle_gamma   90.00
#
_symmetry.space_group_name_H-M   'P 1'
#
loop_
_entity.id
_entity.type
_entity.pdbx_description
1 polymer ?
#
loop_
_entity_poly.entity_id
_entity_poly.type
_entity_poly.pdbx_seq_one_letter_code
_entity_poly.pdbx_strand_id
1 'polypeptide(L)'
;VQTCALPIYHLTCLTTLLRTKKWLNSVFIAYKGKDYYLFCVALRGLIESCADSFYTLGKANPFFAKHKKYIEDLFLSSHMAEIRISSELENELIHFIFARKLSRAEQRKYPEAHQAEQVRHYLNALNNDKVVKAYSHLCQISHPSFESINIFLSSDSPNNINLSSNCDDMKLMINLWEEYEETIGTLINQAITPAICGLKLLNLYQIECLTSYKLEDKFLNNLNCGKYWENLLFISSNKKAPKT
;
A
#
# COMPACT_ATOMS: atom_id res chain seq x y z
N VAL A 1 6.56 -14.35 21.69
CA VAL A 1 6.11 -12.96 21.94
C VAL A 1 4.69 -12.89 21.42
N GLN A 2 3.70 -12.93 22.30
CA GLN A 2 2.30 -12.68 21.93
C GLN A 2 2.16 -11.21 21.58
N THR A 3 2.06 -10.94 20.31
CA THR A 3 1.81 -9.59 19.82
C THR A 3 0.30 -9.35 19.81
N CYS A 4 -0.15 -8.36 20.55
CA CYS A 4 -1.55 -7.95 20.45
C CYS A 4 -1.79 -7.39 19.05
N ALA A 5 -2.65 -8.03 18.27
CA ALA A 5 -2.86 -7.69 16.86
C ALA A 5 -3.39 -6.25 16.64
N LEU A 6 -4.11 -5.66 17.62
CA LEU A 6 -4.60 -4.29 17.48
C LEU A 6 -3.49 -3.23 17.40
N PRO A 7 -2.43 -3.25 18.27
CA PRO A 7 -1.28 -2.38 18.07
C PRO A 7 -0.58 -2.57 16.73
N ILE A 8 -0.44 -3.81 16.26
CA ILE A 8 0.17 -4.11 14.95
C ILE A 8 -0.72 -3.53 13.83
N TYR A 9 -2.03 -3.73 13.92
CA TYR A 9 -2.97 -3.16 12.96
C TYR A 9 -2.95 -1.63 12.96
N HIS A 10 -2.92 -0.99 14.13
CA HIS A 10 -2.75 0.46 14.26
C HIS A 10 -1.46 0.93 13.58
N LEU A 11 -0.34 0.25 13.86
CA LEU A 11 0.94 0.55 13.25
C LEU A 11 0.91 0.36 11.73
N THR A 12 0.23 -0.68 11.23
CA THR A 12 0.05 -0.93 9.79
C THR A 12 -0.68 0.23 9.12
N CYS A 13 -1.77 0.74 9.71
CA CYS A 13 -2.49 1.89 9.18
C CYS A 13 -1.60 3.14 9.13
N LEU A 14 -0.89 3.46 10.22
CA LEU A 14 -0.01 4.63 10.28
C LEU A 14 1.16 4.53 9.29
N THR A 15 1.83 3.38 9.26
CA THR A 15 2.98 3.19 8.37
C THR A 15 2.59 3.20 6.91
N THR A 16 1.39 2.75 6.55
CA THR A 16 0.83 2.93 5.19
C THR A 16 0.79 4.40 4.79
N LEU A 17 0.22 5.26 5.64
CA LEU A 17 0.13 6.70 5.35
C LEU A 17 1.52 7.35 5.27
N LEU A 18 2.42 7.00 6.18
CA LEU A 18 3.79 7.52 6.21
C LEU A 18 4.62 7.06 5.00
N ARG A 19 4.53 5.79 4.62
CA ARG A 19 5.22 5.25 3.43
C ARG A 19 4.71 5.91 2.15
N THR A 20 3.40 6.02 1.98
CA THR A 20 2.78 6.69 0.83
C THR A 20 3.24 8.15 0.73
N LYS A 21 3.19 8.89 1.86
CA LYS A 21 3.71 10.27 1.91
C LYS A 21 5.18 10.37 1.53
N LYS A 22 6.02 9.46 2.01
CA LYS A 22 7.47 9.46 1.71
C LYS A 22 7.73 9.21 0.24
N TRP A 23 7.06 8.23 -0.38
CA TRP A 23 7.21 7.96 -1.81
C TRP A 23 6.68 9.11 -2.68
N LEU A 24 5.54 9.71 -2.34
CA LEU A 24 5.03 10.91 -3.03
C LEU A 24 6.03 12.06 -2.96
N ASN A 25 6.64 12.30 -1.80
CA ASN A 25 7.68 13.30 -1.67
C ASN A 25 8.91 12.97 -2.55
N SER A 26 9.29 11.70 -2.66
CA SER A 26 10.40 11.27 -3.51
C SER A 26 10.10 11.51 -4.99
N VAL A 27 8.87 11.21 -5.44
CA VAL A 27 8.39 11.52 -6.81
C VAL A 27 8.50 13.03 -7.07
N PHE A 28 8.05 13.84 -6.12
CA PHE A 28 8.07 15.30 -6.25
C PHE A 28 9.50 15.89 -6.26
N ILE A 29 10.41 15.34 -5.46
CA ILE A 29 11.82 15.72 -5.45
C ILE A 29 12.47 15.39 -6.80
N ALA A 30 12.23 14.18 -7.32
CA ALA A 30 12.75 13.76 -8.62
C ALA A 30 12.21 14.65 -9.76
N TYR A 31 10.91 14.99 -9.74
CA TYR A 31 10.31 15.90 -10.71
C TYR A 31 10.96 17.29 -10.67
N LYS A 32 11.13 17.87 -9.47
CA LYS A 32 11.81 19.17 -9.30
C LYS A 32 13.27 19.13 -9.71
N GLY A 33 13.96 18.01 -9.45
CA GLY A 33 15.35 17.79 -9.83
C GLY A 33 15.54 17.53 -11.33
N LYS A 34 14.45 17.34 -12.07
CA LYS A 34 14.44 16.95 -13.48
C LYS A 34 15.27 15.68 -13.73
N ASP A 35 15.05 14.67 -12.88
CA ASP A 35 15.73 13.38 -12.96
C ASP A 35 14.73 12.29 -13.30
N TYR A 36 14.71 11.87 -14.56
CA TYR A 36 13.75 10.90 -15.08
C TYR A 36 13.89 9.51 -14.45
N TYR A 37 15.12 9.04 -14.25
CA TYR A 37 15.33 7.73 -13.63
C TYR A 37 14.89 7.70 -12.18
N LEU A 38 15.26 8.73 -11.42
CA LEU A 38 14.83 8.84 -10.02
C LEU A 38 13.31 8.95 -9.91
N PHE A 39 12.67 9.66 -10.85
CA PHE A 39 11.21 9.77 -10.94
C PHE A 39 10.57 8.40 -11.17
N CYS A 40 11.08 7.61 -12.13
CA CYS A 40 10.58 6.26 -12.41
C CYS A 40 10.77 5.30 -11.22
N VAL A 41 11.93 5.34 -10.56
CA VAL A 41 12.20 4.53 -9.37
C VAL A 41 11.28 4.91 -8.21
N ALA A 42 11.04 6.21 -8.01
CA ALA A 42 10.13 6.69 -6.96
C ALA A 42 8.67 6.30 -7.23
N LEU A 43 8.19 6.41 -8.47
CA LEU A 43 6.86 5.95 -8.87
C LEU A 43 6.70 4.45 -8.70
N ARG A 44 7.70 3.67 -9.09
CA ARG A 44 7.70 2.22 -8.89
C ARG A 44 7.58 1.87 -7.40
N GLY A 45 8.40 2.50 -6.54
CA GLY A 45 8.32 2.29 -5.09
C GLY A 45 6.98 2.70 -4.48
N LEU A 46 6.36 3.77 -5.02
CA LEU A 46 5.01 4.17 -4.65
C LEU A 46 3.98 3.09 -4.99
N ILE A 47 4.02 2.55 -6.21
CA ILE A 47 3.12 1.47 -6.65
C ILE A 47 3.28 0.24 -5.77
N GLU A 48 4.50 -0.22 -5.52
CA GLU A 48 4.80 -1.36 -4.65
C GLU A 48 4.24 -1.15 -3.23
N SER A 49 4.48 0.02 -2.66
CA SER A 49 4.00 0.36 -1.31
C SER A 49 2.48 0.42 -1.22
N CYS A 50 1.81 0.99 -2.22
CA CYS A 50 0.35 1.07 -2.25
C CYS A 50 -0.30 -0.31 -2.44
N ALA A 51 0.26 -1.16 -3.31
CA ALA A 51 -0.25 -2.50 -3.55
C ALA A 51 -0.16 -3.38 -2.30
N ASP A 52 0.98 -3.39 -1.61
CA ASP A 52 1.20 -4.07 -0.35
C ASP A 52 0.20 -3.61 0.74
N SER A 53 0.02 -2.30 0.87
CA SER A 53 -0.92 -1.70 1.84
C SER A 53 -2.38 -2.06 1.54
N PHE A 54 -2.78 -2.02 0.28
CA PHE A 54 -4.12 -2.42 -0.14
C PHE A 54 -4.39 -3.89 0.15
N TYR A 55 -3.45 -4.77 -0.17
CA TYR A 55 -3.55 -6.20 0.07
C TYR A 55 -3.78 -6.50 1.56
N THR A 56 -2.95 -5.92 2.42
CA THR A 56 -3.00 -6.18 3.87
C THR A 56 -4.24 -5.57 4.53
N LEU A 57 -4.50 -4.28 4.30
CA LEU A 57 -5.60 -3.57 4.96
C LEU A 57 -6.97 -3.92 4.38
N GLY A 58 -7.03 -4.32 3.11
CA GLY A 58 -8.25 -4.80 2.47
C GLY A 58 -8.84 -6.03 3.17
N LYS A 59 -7.99 -6.88 3.76
CA LYS A 59 -8.40 -8.04 4.55
C LYS A 59 -8.60 -7.69 6.02
N ALA A 60 -7.71 -6.89 6.60
CA ALA A 60 -7.72 -6.57 8.01
C ALA A 60 -8.95 -5.75 8.43
N ASN A 61 -9.32 -4.73 7.68
CA ASN A 61 -10.43 -3.84 8.04
C ASN A 61 -11.78 -4.56 8.17
N PRO A 62 -12.23 -5.38 7.18
CA PRO A 62 -13.49 -6.14 7.33
C PRO A 62 -13.44 -7.13 8.49
N PHE A 63 -12.29 -7.74 8.74
CA PHE A 63 -12.13 -8.65 9.87
C PHE A 63 -12.33 -7.93 11.20
N PHE A 64 -11.62 -6.83 11.43
CA PHE A 64 -11.78 -6.06 12.66
C PHE A 64 -13.20 -5.49 12.79
N ALA A 65 -13.79 -4.95 11.73
CA ALA A 65 -15.17 -4.48 11.75
C ALA A 65 -16.17 -5.58 12.17
N LYS A 66 -16.03 -6.79 11.61
CA LYS A 66 -16.88 -7.94 11.93
C LYS A 66 -16.78 -8.39 13.39
N HIS A 67 -15.59 -8.33 13.97
CA HIS A 67 -15.33 -8.81 15.32
C HIS A 67 -15.37 -7.71 16.39
N LYS A 68 -15.87 -6.51 16.03
CA LYS A 68 -15.90 -5.34 16.91
C LYS A 68 -16.46 -5.67 18.31
N LYS A 69 -17.68 -6.21 18.37
CA LYS A 69 -18.33 -6.53 19.64
C LYS A 69 -17.52 -7.51 20.49
N TYR A 70 -16.99 -8.56 19.89
CA TYR A 70 -16.16 -9.53 20.59
C TYR A 70 -14.88 -8.88 21.18
N ILE A 71 -14.27 -7.99 20.43
CA ILE A 71 -13.08 -7.25 20.88
C ILE A 71 -13.43 -6.31 22.05
N GLU A 72 -14.55 -5.58 21.97
CA GLU A 72 -15.04 -4.71 23.03
C GLU A 72 -15.34 -5.52 24.31
N ASP A 73 -16.04 -6.65 24.21
CA ASP A 73 -16.38 -7.50 25.34
C ASP A 73 -15.12 -8.04 26.03
N LEU A 74 -14.06 -8.36 25.29
CA LEU A 74 -12.77 -8.79 25.85
C LEU A 74 -12.07 -7.68 26.65
N PHE A 75 -12.11 -6.44 26.17
CA PHE A 75 -11.50 -5.31 26.89
C PHE A 75 -12.29 -4.92 28.15
N LEU A 76 -13.61 -5.08 28.14
CA LEU A 76 -14.46 -4.77 29.30
C LEU A 76 -14.41 -5.85 30.40
N SER A 77 -14.09 -7.09 30.05
CA SER A 77 -14.18 -8.23 30.96
C SER A 77 -13.01 -8.39 31.93
N SER A 78 -12.08 -7.45 32.06
CA SER A 78 -10.88 -7.52 32.94
C SER A 78 -10.03 -8.79 32.81
N HIS A 79 -10.50 -9.75 32.07
CA HIS A 79 -9.75 -10.96 31.72
C HIS A 79 -8.94 -10.61 30.50
N MET A 80 -7.63 -10.58 30.64
CA MET A 80 -6.70 -10.55 29.51
C MET A 80 -6.84 -11.86 28.72
N ALA A 81 -8.02 -12.11 28.18
CA ALA A 81 -8.24 -13.19 27.23
C ALA A 81 -7.41 -12.87 26.00
N GLU A 82 -6.55 -13.76 25.63
CA GLU A 82 -5.80 -13.69 24.37
C GLU A 82 -6.79 -13.47 23.23
N ILE A 83 -6.72 -12.31 22.58
CA ILE A 83 -7.48 -12.09 21.36
C ILE A 83 -6.83 -12.99 20.31
N ARG A 84 -7.32 -14.22 20.21
CA ARG A 84 -6.95 -15.12 19.11
C ARG A 84 -7.63 -14.62 17.84
N ILE A 85 -6.93 -13.74 17.16
CA ILE A 85 -7.20 -13.43 15.77
C ILE A 85 -6.88 -14.68 14.95
N SER A 86 -7.50 -14.83 13.78
CA SER A 86 -7.10 -15.93 12.90
C SER A 86 -5.59 -15.83 12.68
N SER A 87 -4.88 -16.93 12.86
CA SER A 87 -3.43 -17.00 12.69
C SER A 87 -2.99 -16.44 11.31
N GLU A 88 -3.84 -16.56 10.32
CA GLU A 88 -3.63 -16.03 8.96
C GLU A 88 -3.56 -14.49 8.95
N LEU A 89 -4.53 -13.80 9.56
CA LEU A 89 -4.53 -12.33 9.57
C LEU A 89 -3.39 -11.77 10.43
N GLU A 90 -3.09 -12.40 11.56
CA GLU A 90 -1.96 -12.02 12.39
C GLU A 90 -0.65 -12.15 11.62
N ASN A 91 -0.47 -13.25 10.90
CA ASN A 91 0.69 -13.47 10.04
C ASN A 91 0.79 -12.42 8.92
N GLU A 92 -0.32 -12.02 8.30
CA GLU A 92 -0.31 -10.97 7.27
C GLU A 92 0.09 -9.60 7.85
N LEU A 93 -0.41 -9.23 9.02
CA LEU A 93 -0.04 -7.99 9.70
C LEU A 93 1.44 -7.99 10.13
N ILE A 94 1.91 -9.11 10.68
CA ILE A 94 3.32 -9.31 11.05
C ILE A 94 4.18 -9.26 9.79
N HIS A 95 3.74 -9.90 8.71
CA HIS A 95 4.42 -9.87 7.42
C HIS A 95 4.59 -8.44 6.91
N PHE A 96 3.52 -7.64 6.90
CA PHE A 96 3.57 -6.25 6.44
C PHE A 96 4.63 -5.40 7.17
N ILE A 97 4.84 -5.63 8.48
CA ILE A 97 5.75 -4.82 9.29
C ILE A 97 7.17 -5.40 9.30
N PHE A 98 7.32 -6.71 9.35
CA PHE A 98 8.58 -7.38 9.66
C PHE A 98 9.16 -8.22 8.52
N ALA A 99 8.41 -8.40 7.41
CA ALA A 99 8.92 -9.17 6.29
C ALA A 99 10.14 -8.50 5.66
N ARG A 100 11.16 -9.30 5.40
CA ARG A 100 12.39 -8.87 4.74
C ARG A 100 12.91 -9.95 3.81
N LYS A 101 13.77 -9.57 2.89
CA LYS A 101 14.46 -10.55 2.06
C LYS A 101 15.40 -11.37 2.95
N LEU A 102 15.17 -12.68 2.99
CA LEU A 102 15.97 -13.62 3.74
C LEU A 102 16.91 -14.40 2.81
N SER A 103 18.13 -14.63 3.25
CA SER A 103 19.00 -15.60 2.60
C SER A 103 18.54 -17.03 2.89
N ARG A 104 18.94 -18.02 2.06
CA ARG A 104 18.61 -19.44 2.31
C ARG A 104 19.12 -19.94 3.66
N ALA A 105 20.24 -19.43 4.14
CA ALA A 105 20.79 -19.79 5.44
C ALA A 105 19.93 -19.23 6.58
N GLU A 106 19.47 -17.98 6.47
CA GLU A 106 18.57 -17.37 7.45
C GLU A 106 17.21 -18.07 7.50
N GLN A 107 16.62 -18.41 6.34
CA GLN A 107 15.36 -19.16 6.28
C GLN A 107 15.45 -20.51 7.00
N ARG A 108 16.60 -21.21 6.88
CA ARG A 108 16.83 -22.47 7.59
C ARG A 108 17.03 -22.27 9.09
N LYS A 109 17.69 -21.19 9.49
CA LYS A 109 17.99 -20.88 10.89
C LYS A 109 16.79 -20.31 11.64
N TYR A 110 15.93 -19.57 10.94
CA TYR A 110 14.77 -18.89 11.50
C TYR A 110 13.53 -19.15 10.63
N PRO A 111 12.96 -20.37 10.67
CA PRO A 111 11.84 -20.76 9.82
C PRO A 111 10.57 -19.93 10.08
N GLU A 112 10.45 -19.31 11.26
CA GLU A 112 9.37 -18.41 11.65
C GLU A 112 9.52 -16.98 11.10
N ALA A 113 10.68 -16.65 10.52
CA ALA A 113 10.92 -15.32 9.99
C ALA A 113 10.13 -15.08 8.69
N HIS A 114 9.49 -13.92 8.59
CA HIS A 114 8.68 -13.57 7.43
C HIS A 114 9.56 -13.19 6.24
N GLN A 115 9.50 -14.01 5.19
CA GLN A 115 10.12 -13.73 3.89
C GLN A 115 9.26 -12.73 3.14
N ALA A 116 9.87 -11.64 2.65
CA ALA A 116 9.16 -10.68 1.80
C ALA A 116 8.62 -11.36 0.53
N GLU A 117 7.35 -11.14 0.27
CA GLU A 117 6.68 -11.65 -0.93
C GLU A 117 7.16 -10.95 -2.20
N GLN A 118 6.97 -11.60 -3.33
CA GLN A 118 7.22 -10.96 -4.62
C GLN A 118 6.17 -9.87 -4.86
N VAL A 119 6.61 -8.72 -5.34
CA VAL A 119 5.73 -7.57 -5.63
C VAL A 119 4.56 -7.97 -6.53
N ARG A 120 4.78 -8.90 -7.47
CA ARG A 120 3.73 -9.41 -8.36
C ARG A 120 2.54 -10.00 -7.60
N HIS A 121 2.75 -10.57 -6.41
CA HIS A 121 1.68 -11.09 -5.56
C HIS A 121 0.71 -9.97 -5.16
N TYR A 122 1.22 -8.86 -4.68
CA TYR A 122 0.43 -7.70 -4.28
C TYR A 122 -0.24 -7.02 -5.47
N LEU A 123 0.47 -6.89 -6.60
CA LEU A 123 -0.08 -6.29 -7.82
C LEU A 123 -1.25 -7.10 -8.39
N ASN A 124 -1.14 -8.42 -8.39
CA ASN A 124 -2.23 -9.30 -8.84
C ASN A 124 -3.48 -9.18 -7.99
N ALA A 125 -3.32 -8.92 -6.68
CA ALA A 125 -4.46 -8.74 -5.76
C ALA A 125 -5.27 -7.46 -6.04
N LEU A 126 -4.68 -6.49 -6.74
CA LEU A 126 -5.39 -5.26 -7.15
C LEU A 126 -6.44 -5.51 -8.24
N ASN A 127 -6.34 -6.62 -8.97
CA ASN A 127 -7.20 -6.91 -10.13
C ASN A 127 -7.26 -5.74 -11.13
N ASN A 128 -6.13 -5.08 -11.38
CA ASN A 128 -6.02 -3.90 -12.23
C ASN A 128 -4.82 -4.02 -13.18
N ASP A 129 -5.10 -4.41 -14.43
CA ASP A 129 -4.08 -4.60 -15.46
C ASP A 129 -3.33 -3.32 -15.81
N LYS A 130 -3.98 -2.13 -15.67
CA LYS A 130 -3.31 -0.85 -15.92
C LYS A 130 -2.19 -0.60 -14.90
N VAL A 131 -2.38 -0.96 -13.64
CA VAL A 131 -1.33 -0.86 -12.60
C VAL A 131 -0.18 -1.82 -12.91
N VAL A 132 -0.49 -3.05 -13.31
CA VAL A 132 0.53 -4.05 -13.70
C VAL A 132 1.33 -3.56 -14.90
N LYS A 133 0.67 -2.97 -15.91
CA LYS A 133 1.32 -2.37 -17.09
C LYS A 133 2.24 -1.22 -16.68
N ALA A 134 1.75 -0.27 -15.88
CA ALA A 134 2.54 0.86 -15.39
C ALA A 134 3.78 0.38 -14.62
N TYR A 135 3.60 -0.57 -13.70
CA TYR A 135 4.71 -1.15 -12.95
C TYR A 135 5.75 -1.82 -13.86
N SER A 136 5.31 -2.61 -14.84
CA SER A 136 6.20 -3.29 -15.79
C SER A 136 6.99 -2.29 -16.63
N HIS A 137 6.37 -1.21 -17.08
CA HIS A 137 7.04 -0.14 -17.82
C HIS A 137 8.11 0.54 -16.96
N LEU A 138 7.77 0.92 -15.73
CA LEU A 138 8.73 1.52 -14.78
C LEU A 138 9.90 0.57 -14.46
N CYS A 139 9.65 -0.74 -14.40
CA CYS A 139 10.72 -1.74 -14.25
C CYS A 139 11.66 -1.74 -15.45
N GLN A 140 11.13 -1.67 -16.67
CA GLN A 140 11.97 -1.64 -17.87
C GLN A 140 12.86 -0.39 -17.92
N ILE A 141 12.34 0.76 -17.50
CA ILE A 141 13.14 1.99 -17.45
C ILE A 141 14.23 1.91 -16.34
N SER A 142 13.89 1.37 -15.18
CA SER A 142 14.78 1.38 -14.01
C SER A 142 15.75 0.20 -13.92
N HIS A 143 15.64 -0.79 -14.81
CA HIS A 143 16.56 -1.92 -14.92
C HIS A 143 17.32 -1.89 -16.26
N PRO A 144 18.47 -2.58 -16.37
CA PRO A 144 19.16 -2.74 -17.63
C PRO A 144 18.25 -3.40 -18.69
N SER A 145 17.72 -2.59 -19.60
CA SER A 145 16.82 -3.01 -20.67
C SER A 145 16.94 -2.04 -21.85
N PHE A 146 16.32 -2.39 -22.97
CA PHE A 146 16.24 -1.50 -24.13
C PHE A 146 15.60 -0.15 -23.77
N GLU A 147 14.52 -0.13 -23.02
CA GLU A 147 13.81 1.10 -22.60
C GLU A 147 14.71 2.04 -21.78
N SER A 148 15.59 1.49 -20.95
CA SER A 148 16.53 2.29 -20.18
C SER A 148 17.63 2.94 -21.02
N ILE A 149 17.89 2.42 -22.22
CA ILE A 149 18.91 2.92 -23.14
C ILE A 149 18.29 3.80 -24.22
N ASN A 150 17.08 3.45 -24.65
CA ASN A 150 16.39 4.06 -25.78
C ASN A 150 16.21 5.59 -25.64
N ILE A 151 16.13 6.09 -24.41
CA ILE A 151 16.02 7.53 -24.14
C ILE A 151 17.25 8.32 -24.63
N PHE A 152 18.40 7.67 -24.80
CA PHE A 152 19.63 8.28 -25.29
C PHE A 152 19.82 8.09 -26.81
N LEU A 153 18.93 7.38 -27.46
CA LEU A 153 19.04 7.05 -28.87
C LEU A 153 18.09 7.93 -29.69
N SER A 154 18.61 8.56 -30.71
CA SER A 154 17.82 9.22 -31.75
C SER A 154 18.17 8.62 -33.10
N SER A 155 17.20 8.53 -34.00
CA SER A 155 17.41 8.00 -35.33
C SER A 155 16.94 9.02 -36.37
N ASP A 156 17.86 9.49 -37.19
CA ASP A 156 17.56 10.36 -38.35
C ASP A 156 17.19 9.54 -39.60
N SER A 157 17.52 8.25 -39.61
CA SER A 157 17.17 7.30 -40.65
C SER A 157 17.26 5.86 -40.10
N PRO A 158 16.62 4.85 -40.76
CA PRO A 158 16.62 3.47 -40.30
C PRO A 158 18.00 2.84 -40.02
N ASN A 159 19.04 3.41 -40.63
CA ASN A 159 20.41 2.88 -40.54
C ASN A 159 21.36 3.81 -39.76
N ASN A 160 20.86 4.90 -39.16
CA ASN A 160 21.69 5.88 -38.51
C ASN A 160 21.18 6.16 -37.08
N ILE A 161 21.82 5.52 -36.11
CA ILE A 161 21.50 5.71 -34.70
C ILE A 161 22.49 6.71 -34.12
N ASN A 162 21.99 7.84 -33.64
CA ASN A 162 22.76 8.87 -32.99
C ASN A 162 22.63 8.76 -31.48
N LEU A 163 23.72 8.95 -30.76
CA LEU A 163 23.70 9.04 -29.31
C LEU A 163 23.47 10.49 -28.88
N SER A 164 22.43 10.74 -28.10
CA SER A 164 22.18 12.06 -27.53
C SER A 164 22.43 12.02 -26.04
N SER A 165 23.32 12.87 -25.54
CA SER A 165 23.53 13.05 -24.10
C SER A 165 22.49 14.00 -23.50
N ASN A 166 21.71 14.72 -24.32
CA ASN A 166 20.72 15.69 -23.89
C ASN A 166 19.32 15.11 -24.04
N CYS A 167 18.91 14.30 -23.06
CA CYS A 167 17.52 13.88 -22.93
C CYS A 167 16.72 15.01 -22.31
N ASP A 168 15.53 15.27 -22.83
CA ASP A 168 14.57 16.16 -22.16
C ASP A 168 13.83 15.38 -21.08
N ASP A 169 14.50 15.21 -19.93
CA ASP A 169 13.96 14.47 -18.78
C ASP A 169 12.61 15.02 -18.33
N MET A 170 12.40 16.34 -18.43
CA MET A 170 11.12 16.95 -18.06
C MET A 170 10.00 16.48 -18.98
N LYS A 171 10.25 16.46 -20.29
CA LYS A 171 9.28 15.96 -21.27
C LYS A 171 8.97 14.48 -21.07
N LEU A 172 10.00 13.66 -20.79
CA LEU A 172 9.81 12.24 -20.49
C LEU A 172 8.95 12.03 -19.23
N MET A 173 9.21 12.79 -18.16
CA MET A 173 8.43 12.71 -16.93
C MET A 173 6.97 13.14 -17.15
N ILE A 174 6.73 14.21 -17.91
CA ILE A 174 5.36 14.68 -18.22
C ILE A 174 4.62 13.61 -19.01
N ASN A 175 5.20 13.08 -20.09
CA ASN A 175 4.57 12.04 -20.89
C ASN A 175 4.23 10.79 -20.07
N LEU A 176 5.17 10.34 -19.22
CA LEU A 176 4.94 9.20 -18.35
C LEU A 176 3.83 9.46 -17.33
N TRP A 177 3.79 10.66 -16.76
CA TRP A 177 2.75 11.06 -15.84
C TRP A 177 1.38 11.09 -16.50
N GLU A 178 1.24 11.72 -17.65
CA GLU A 178 0.00 11.79 -18.43
C GLU A 178 -0.52 10.40 -18.81
N GLU A 179 0.39 9.44 -19.10
CA GLU A 179 -0.01 8.06 -19.40
C GLU A 179 -0.60 7.33 -18.17
N TYR A 180 -0.11 7.63 -16.95
CA TYR A 180 -0.43 6.82 -15.77
C TYR A 180 -1.08 7.58 -14.61
N GLU A 181 -1.31 8.89 -14.67
CA GLU A 181 -1.78 9.71 -13.55
C GLU A 181 -3.09 9.19 -12.94
N GLU A 182 -4.07 8.84 -13.76
CA GLU A 182 -5.36 8.30 -13.31
C GLU A 182 -5.17 6.97 -12.57
N THR A 183 -4.31 6.11 -13.12
CA THR A 183 -4.02 4.79 -12.56
C THR A 183 -3.31 4.91 -11.22
N ILE A 184 -2.30 5.79 -11.14
CA ILE A 184 -1.53 6.04 -9.91
C ILE A 184 -2.41 6.73 -8.87
N GLY A 185 -3.21 7.72 -9.26
CA GLY A 185 -4.16 8.41 -8.38
C GLY A 185 -5.18 7.44 -7.76
N THR A 186 -5.74 6.54 -8.57
CA THR A 186 -6.64 5.49 -8.10
C THR A 186 -5.96 4.57 -7.12
N LEU A 187 -4.75 4.12 -7.41
CA LEU A 187 -3.98 3.23 -6.54
C LEU A 187 -3.64 3.87 -5.19
N ILE A 188 -3.24 5.15 -5.19
CA ILE A 188 -3.00 5.91 -3.95
C ILE A 188 -4.27 5.94 -3.09
N ASN A 189 -5.42 6.24 -3.69
CA ASN A 189 -6.69 6.23 -2.97
C ASN A 189 -7.04 4.85 -2.42
N GLN A 190 -6.79 3.78 -3.18
CA GLN A 190 -6.99 2.40 -2.72
C GLN A 190 -6.11 2.02 -1.52
N ALA A 191 -4.92 2.61 -1.38
CA ALA A 191 -4.04 2.39 -0.23
C ALA A 191 -4.41 3.27 0.97
N ILE A 192 -4.68 4.56 0.75
CA ILE A 192 -4.95 5.54 1.81
C ILE A 192 -6.32 5.33 2.45
N THR A 193 -7.35 5.04 1.65
CA THR A 193 -8.72 4.85 2.13
C THR A 193 -8.83 3.76 3.21
N PRO A 194 -8.32 2.53 3.01
CA PRO A 194 -8.33 1.53 4.07
C PRO A 194 -7.55 1.94 5.31
N ALA A 195 -6.41 2.63 5.15
CA ALA A 195 -5.59 3.06 6.28
C ALA A 195 -6.32 4.09 7.17
N ILE A 196 -6.94 5.09 6.57
CA ILE A 196 -7.73 6.11 7.27
C ILE A 196 -8.96 5.47 7.93
N CYS A 197 -9.70 4.65 7.21
CA CYS A 197 -10.88 3.99 7.74
C CYS A 197 -10.51 2.97 8.83
N GLY A 198 -9.34 2.33 8.76
CA GLY A 198 -8.82 1.48 9.81
C GLY A 198 -8.52 2.24 11.10
N LEU A 199 -7.87 3.41 11.01
CA LEU A 199 -7.67 4.28 12.16
C LEU A 199 -8.99 4.74 12.78
N LYS A 200 -9.98 5.08 11.95
CA LYS A 200 -11.30 5.46 12.44
C LYS A 200 -12.04 4.28 13.07
N LEU A 201 -11.89 3.07 12.52
CA LEU A 201 -12.45 1.84 13.08
C LEU A 201 -11.89 1.59 14.50
N LEU A 202 -10.59 1.80 14.69
CA LEU A 202 -9.97 1.67 16.01
C LEU A 202 -10.55 2.65 17.05
N ASN A 203 -10.97 3.85 16.64
CA ASN A 203 -11.63 4.80 17.52
C ASN A 203 -13.00 4.30 18.04
N LEU A 204 -13.65 3.39 17.30
CA LEU A 204 -14.92 2.81 17.76
C LEU A 204 -14.76 1.81 18.91
N TYR A 205 -13.55 1.29 19.12
CA TYR A 205 -13.29 0.31 20.19
C TYR A 205 -13.09 0.96 21.56
N GLN A 206 -12.99 2.30 21.66
CA GLN A 206 -12.77 3.03 22.90
C GLN A 206 -11.57 2.52 23.71
N ILE A 207 -10.51 2.09 23.04
CA ILE A 207 -9.31 1.55 23.68
C ILE A 207 -8.39 2.72 24.06
N GLU A 208 -8.24 2.98 25.36
CA GLU A 208 -7.47 4.12 25.87
C GLU A 208 -5.99 4.12 25.47
N CYS A 209 -5.39 2.95 25.26
CA CYS A 209 -3.97 2.83 24.91
C CYS A 209 -3.66 3.13 23.44
N LEU A 210 -4.67 3.23 22.58
CA LEU A 210 -4.50 3.59 21.18
C LEU A 210 -4.79 5.07 20.99
N THR A 211 -3.79 5.83 20.55
CA THR A 211 -3.96 7.25 20.25
C THR A 211 -5.10 7.43 19.25
N SER A 212 -6.24 7.92 19.72
CA SER A 212 -7.42 8.09 18.89
C SER A 212 -7.29 9.38 18.07
N TYR A 213 -7.08 9.24 16.79
CA TYR A 213 -7.30 10.35 15.87
C TYR A 213 -8.81 10.52 15.70
N LYS A 214 -9.36 11.60 16.26
CA LYS A 214 -10.77 11.97 16.04
C LYS A 214 -10.95 12.42 14.59
N LEU A 215 -11.15 11.45 13.71
CA LEU A 215 -11.45 11.72 12.30
C LEU A 215 -12.95 11.98 12.18
N GLU A 216 -13.32 13.21 11.85
CA GLU A 216 -14.71 13.59 11.58
C GLU A 216 -15.20 12.93 10.29
N ASP A 217 -16.51 12.59 10.24
CA ASP A 217 -17.13 12.00 9.05
C ASP A 217 -17.02 12.91 7.84
N LYS A 218 -17.09 14.23 8.03
CA LYS A 218 -16.90 15.24 7.00
C LYS A 218 -15.55 15.09 6.29
N PHE A 219 -14.50 14.75 7.03
CA PHE A 219 -13.16 14.54 6.46
C PHE A 219 -13.12 13.31 5.55
N LEU A 220 -13.78 12.21 5.94
CA LEU A 220 -13.85 11.00 5.13
C LEU A 220 -14.61 11.23 3.81
N ASN A 221 -15.68 12.01 3.85
CA ASN A 221 -16.47 12.34 2.66
C ASN A 221 -15.63 13.15 1.67
N ASN A 222 -14.83 14.10 2.14
CA ASN A 222 -13.93 14.89 1.31
C ASN A 222 -12.83 14.06 0.63
N LEU A 223 -12.45 12.91 1.23
CA LEU A 223 -11.44 12.00 0.68
C LEU A 223 -12.03 10.85 -0.16
N ASN A 224 -13.33 10.90 -0.51
CA ASN A 224 -14.06 9.81 -1.18
C ASN A 224 -14.01 8.47 -0.42
N CYS A 225 -13.76 8.50 0.89
CA CYS A 225 -13.71 7.31 1.74
C CYS A 225 -15.09 6.89 2.26
N GLY A 226 -16.15 7.69 2.01
CA GLY A 226 -17.47 7.54 2.60
C GLY A 226 -18.07 6.16 2.37
N LYS A 227 -18.14 5.69 1.11
CA LYS A 227 -18.69 4.36 0.78
C LYS A 227 -17.95 3.22 1.45
N TYR A 228 -16.63 3.30 1.52
CA TYR A 228 -15.84 2.27 2.18
C TYR A 228 -16.10 2.27 3.69
N TRP A 229 -16.20 3.44 4.31
CA TRP A 229 -16.53 3.61 5.72
C TRP A 229 -17.94 3.10 6.04
N GLU A 230 -18.95 3.47 5.26
CA GLU A 230 -20.33 2.98 5.41
C GLU A 230 -20.39 1.45 5.36
N ASN A 231 -19.63 0.83 4.46
CA ASN A 231 -19.54 -0.63 4.40
C ASN A 231 -18.93 -1.23 5.67
N LEU A 232 -17.87 -0.64 6.21
CA LEU A 232 -17.27 -1.09 7.47
C LEU A 232 -18.24 -0.94 8.66
N LEU A 233 -18.99 0.17 8.74
CA LEU A 233 -20.02 0.38 9.75
C LEU A 233 -21.13 -0.67 9.64
N PHE A 234 -21.57 -0.96 8.43
CA PHE A 234 -22.56 -2.00 8.17
C PHE A 234 -22.08 -3.37 8.67
N ILE A 235 -20.84 -3.75 8.35
CA ILE A 235 -20.22 -4.99 8.82
C ILE A 235 -20.15 -5.00 10.36
N SER A 236 -19.74 -3.89 10.98
CA SER A 236 -19.57 -3.78 12.43
C SER A 236 -20.89 -3.85 13.22
N SER A 237 -22.01 -3.49 12.60
CA SER A 237 -23.34 -3.52 13.23
C SER A 237 -24.00 -4.91 13.23
N ASN A 238 -23.32 -5.97 12.78
CA ASN A 238 -23.86 -7.34 12.65
C ASN A 238 -25.16 -7.46 11.86
N LYS A 239 -25.56 -6.44 11.10
CA LYS A 239 -26.71 -6.56 10.19
C LYS A 239 -26.32 -7.54 9.09
N LYS A 240 -27.13 -8.61 8.90
CA LYS A 240 -26.92 -9.55 7.79
C LYS A 240 -26.80 -8.77 6.49
N ALA A 241 -25.72 -9.01 5.73
CA ALA A 241 -25.56 -8.40 4.43
C ALA A 241 -26.83 -8.65 3.58
N PRO A 242 -27.34 -7.65 2.85
CA PRO A 242 -28.36 -7.91 1.85
C PRO A 242 -27.79 -8.95 0.90
N LYS A 243 -28.55 -10.02 0.65
CA LYS A 243 -28.20 -11.01 -0.37
C LYS A 243 -28.21 -10.28 -1.70
N THR A 244 -27.01 -10.00 -2.25
CA THR A 244 -26.84 -9.55 -3.63
C THR A 244 -27.09 -10.68 -4.58
#